data_111dabe4dfb5a35519e2b080bdb377a7
#
_entry.id   111dabe4dfb5a35519e2b080bdb377a7
#
_cell.length_a   1.000
_cell.length_b   1.000
_cell.length_c   1.000
_cell.angle_alpha   90.00
_cell.angle_beta   90.00
_cell.angle_gamma   90.00
#
_symmetry.space_group_name_H-M   'P 1'
#
loop_
_entity.id
_entity.type
_entity.pdbx_description
1 polymer ?
#
loop_
_entity_poly.entity_id
_entity_poly.type
_entity_poly.pdbx_seq_one_letter_code
_entity_poly.pdbx_strand_id
1 'polypeptide(L)'
;KSDSEKALMLEVAKYNEVIENAYEELAPHKICAYIYELSNAFNRFYHETKILSEEDETKKKSYIALLNLTKEVLEECIDMLGFKAPERM
;
A
#
# COMPACT_ATOMS: atom_id res chain seq x y z
N LYS A 1 1.66 9.90 -16.35
CA LYS A 1 1.39 8.77 -15.47
C LYS A 1 -0.02 8.26 -15.68
N SER A 2 -0.19 6.96 -15.56
CA SER A 2 -1.51 6.36 -15.74
C SER A 2 -2.40 6.65 -14.52
N ASP A 3 -3.69 6.51 -14.72
CA ASP A 3 -4.64 6.72 -13.61
C ASP A 3 -4.43 5.72 -12.50
N SER A 4 -4.13 4.46 -12.85
CA SER A 4 -3.92 3.45 -11.81
C SER A 4 -2.64 3.72 -11.03
N GLU A 5 -1.61 4.24 -11.69
CA GLU A 5 -0.38 4.60 -10.98
C GLU A 5 -0.64 5.74 -10.01
N LYS A 6 -1.36 6.77 -10.47
CA LYS A 6 -1.70 7.89 -9.60
C LYS A 6 -2.55 7.44 -8.42
N ALA A 7 -3.51 6.55 -8.69
CA ALA A 7 -4.38 6.06 -7.63
C ALA A 7 -3.56 5.32 -6.57
N LEU A 8 -2.61 4.50 -6.99
CA LEU A 8 -1.78 3.78 -6.04
C LEU A 8 -0.91 4.74 -5.24
N MET A 9 -0.33 5.73 -5.90
CA MET A 9 0.50 6.71 -5.21
C MET A 9 -0.30 7.47 -4.16
N LEU A 10 -1.55 7.81 -4.48
CA LEU A 10 -2.40 8.50 -3.52
C LEU A 10 -2.74 7.62 -2.32
N GLU A 11 -2.99 6.33 -2.57
CA GLU A 11 -3.25 5.41 -1.46
C GLU A 11 -2.03 5.26 -0.56
N VAL A 12 -0.85 5.13 -1.15
CA VAL A 12 0.37 5.03 -0.36
C VAL A 12 0.57 6.31 0.46
N ALA A 13 0.25 7.46 -0.12
CA ALA A 13 0.44 8.74 0.57
C ALA A 13 -0.48 8.91 1.77
N LYS A 14 -1.58 8.17 1.84
CA LYS A 14 -2.49 8.25 2.98
C LYS A 14 -1.99 7.52 4.21
N TYR A 15 -0.90 6.78 4.07
CA TYR A 15 -0.46 5.88 5.12
C TYR A 15 -0.29 6.57 6.48
N ASN A 16 0.44 7.68 6.51
CA ASN A 16 0.69 8.37 7.78
C ASN A 16 -0.59 8.82 8.44
N GLU A 17 -1.50 9.37 7.66
CA GLU A 17 -2.76 9.86 8.19
C GLU A 17 -3.58 8.72 8.78
N VAL A 18 -3.64 7.60 8.07
CA VAL A 18 -4.39 6.44 8.54
C VAL A 18 -3.82 5.92 9.85
N ILE A 19 -2.50 5.86 9.96
CA ILE A 19 -1.86 5.35 11.16
C ILE A 19 -2.12 6.26 12.34
N GLU A 20 -2.03 7.57 12.14
CA GLU A 20 -2.30 8.51 13.23
C GLU A 20 -3.73 8.38 13.72
N ASN A 21 -4.68 8.28 12.79
CA ASN A 21 -6.09 8.13 13.18
C ASN A 21 -6.33 6.83 13.92
N ALA A 22 -5.71 5.76 13.46
CA ALA A 22 -5.88 4.46 14.10
C ALA A 22 -5.36 4.47 15.53
N TYR A 23 -4.23 5.13 15.76
CA TYR A 23 -3.67 5.23 17.10
C TYR A 23 -4.55 6.05 18.02
N GLU A 24 -5.01 7.20 17.54
CA GLU A 24 -5.81 8.08 18.38
C GLU A 24 -7.13 7.45 18.78
N GLU A 25 -7.71 6.68 17.90
CA GLU A 25 -9.01 6.09 18.15
C GLU A 25 -8.94 4.65 18.60
N LEU A 26 -7.74 4.10 18.68
CA LEU A 26 -7.56 2.68 19.02
C LEU A 26 -8.45 1.83 18.13
N ALA A 27 -8.41 2.12 16.83
CA ALA A 27 -9.31 1.49 15.87
C ALA A 27 -8.54 0.66 14.84
N PRO A 28 -8.14 -0.56 15.19
CA PRO A 28 -7.39 -1.40 14.24
C PRO A 28 -8.18 -1.70 12.97
N HIS A 29 -9.51 -1.63 13.01
CA HIS A 29 -10.29 -1.86 11.80
C HIS A 29 -9.98 -0.82 10.71
N LYS A 30 -9.49 0.35 11.10
CA LYS A 30 -9.12 1.37 10.11
C LYS A 30 -7.87 0.95 9.35
N ILE A 31 -6.97 0.26 10.03
CA ILE A 31 -5.78 -0.26 9.36
C ILE A 31 -6.18 -1.37 8.40
N CYS A 32 -7.11 -2.22 8.81
CA CYS A 32 -7.61 -3.28 7.92
C CYS A 32 -8.27 -2.70 6.69
N ALA A 33 -9.08 -1.65 6.85
CA ALA A 33 -9.73 -1.01 5.72
C ALA A 33 -8.69 -0.42 4.77
N TYR A 34 -7.66 0.19 5.34
CA TYR A 34 -6.60 0.76 4.52
C TYR A 34 -5.86 -0.32 3.72
N ILE A 35 -5.56 -1.45 4.36
CA ILE A 35 -4.90 -2.56 3.66
C ILE A 35 -5.74 -3.01 2.49
N TYR A 36 -7.05 -3.10 2.69
CA TYR A 36 -7.96 -3.53 1.63
C TYR A 36 -7.91 -2.55 0.45
N GLU A 37 -8.02 -1.25 0.73
CA GLU A 37 -8.01 -0.24 -0.32
C GLU A 37 -6.66 -0.19 -1.03
N LEU A 38 -5.58 -0.27 -0.26
CA LEU A 38 -4.24 -0.25 -0.85
C LEU A 38 -4.02 -1.47 -1.73
N SER A 39 -4.48 -2.63 -1.27
CA SER A 39 -4.34 -3.86 -2.05
C SER A 39 -5.11 -3.78 -3.35
N ASN A 40 -6.32 -3.21 -3.32
CA ASN A 40 -7.09 -3.04 -4.54
C ASN A 40 -6.39 -2.11 -5.53
N ALA A 41 -5.85 -1.01 -5.03
CA ALA A 41 -5.13 -0.07 -5.89
C ALA A 41 -3.88 -0.71 -6.46
N PHE A 42 -3.18 -1.50 -5.66
CA PHE A 42 -2.00 -2.21 -6.11
C PHE A 42 -2.35 -3.22 -7.21
N ASN A 43 -3.40 -3.99 -7.00
CA ASN A 43 -3.81 -4.99 -7.99
C ASN A 43 -4.19 -4.34 -9.31
N ARG A 44 -4.91 -3.23 -9.24
CA ARG A 44 -5.28 -2.51 -10.45
C ARG A 44 -4.04 -2.01 -11.20
N PHE A 45 -3.11 -1.43 -10.46
CA PHE A 45 -1.88 -0.94 -11.06
C PHE A 45 -1.09 -2.08 -11.69
N TYR A 46 -0.97 -3.18 -10.98
CA TYR A 46 -0.21 -4.32 -11.46
C TYR A 46 -0.80 -4.90 -12.74
N HIS A 47 -2.11 -5.01 -12.78
CA HIS A 47 -2.78 -5.59 -13.96
C HIS A 47 -2.80 -4.65 -15.15
N GLU A 48 -2.91 -3.34 -14.91
CA GLU A 48 -2.99 -2.38 -16.01
C GLU A 48 -1.64 -1.94 -16.52
N THR A 49 -0.58 -2.18 -15.75
CA THR A 49 0.75 -1.76 -16.11
C THR A 49 1.62 -2.99 -16.33
N LYS A 50 2.06 -3.20 -17.55
CA LYS A 50 2.91 -4.36 -17.83
C LYS A 50 4.35 -4.02 -17.48
N ILE A 51 4.64 -4.10 -16.20
CA ILE A 51 5.91 -3.63 -15.66
C ILE A 51 7.10 -4.35 -16.27
N LEU A 52 7.01 -5.66 -16.37
CA LEU A 52 8.14 -6.44 -16.88
C LEU A 52 8.33 -6.26 -18.39
N SER A 53 7.31 -5.76 -19.07
CA SER A 53 7.39 -5.51 -20.50
C SER A 53 7.76 -4.06 -20.84
N GLU A 54 7.88 -3.21 -19.82
CA GLU A 54 8.19 -1.82 -20.05
C GLU A 54 9.61 -1.67 -20.57
N GLU A 55 9.76 -1.01 -21.70
CA GLU A 55 11.08 -0.83 -22.32
C GLU A 55 11.78 0.42 -21.84
N ASP A 56 11.03 1.39 -21.33
CA ASP A 56 11.61 2.61 -20.81
C ASP A 56 12.19 2.33 -19.43
N GLU A 57 13.50 2.36 -19.32
CA GLU A 57 14.16 2.02 -18.06
C GLU A 57 13.77 2.94 -16.92
N THR A 58 13.57 4.21 -17.21
CA THR A 58 13.17 5.15 -16.16
C THR A 58 11.80 4.81 -15.61
N LYS A 59 10.85 4.51 -16.50
CA LYS A 59 9.50 4.13 -16.08
C LYS A 59 9.53 2.82 -15.31
N LYS A 60 10.32 1.87 -15.79
CA LYS A 60 10.41 0.57 -15.14
C LYS A 60 10.94 0.70 -13.73
N LYS A 61 11.96 1.53 -13.54
CA LYS A 61 12.51 1.77 -12.20
C LYS A 61 11.48 2.43 -11.30
N SER A 62 10.72 3.38 -11.84
CA SER A 62 9.67 4.02 -11.05
C SER A 62 8.60 3.03 -10.63
N TYR A 63 8.21 2.14 -11.53
CA TYR A 63 7.20 1.13 -11.20
C TYR A 63 7.71 0.20 -10.10
N ILE A 64 8.96 -0.24 -10.23
CA ILE A 64 9.53 -1.14 -9.24
C ILE A 64 9.66 -0.45 -7.88
N ALA A 65 10.06 0.82 -7.88
CA ALA A 65 10.15 1.57 -6.64
C ALA A 65 8.79 1.68 -5.97
N LEU A 66 7.75 1.93 -6.75
CA LEU A 66 6.40 2.03 -6.21
C LEU A 66 5.93 0.69 -5.64
N LEU A 67 6.24 -0.40 -6.33
CA LEU A 67 5.90 -1.73 -5.82
C LEU A 67 6.58 -2.01 -4.50
N ASN A 68 7.87 -1.67 -4.41
CA ASN A 68 8.61 -1.90 -3.17
C ASN A 68 8.06 -1.05 -2.03
N LEU A 69 7.72 0.19 -2.31
CA LEU A 69 7.15 1.06 -1.29
C LEU A 69 5.81 0.53 -0.81
N THR A 70 4.97 0.08 -1.74
CA THR A 70 3.68 -0.50 -1.39
C THR A 70 3.86 -1.72 -0.50
N LYS A 71 4.82 -2.56 -0.85
CA LYS A 71 5.11 -3.76 -0.06
C LYS A 71 5.51 -3.39 1.36
N GLU A 72 6.39 -2.39 1.50
CA GLU A 72 6.84 -1.98 2.82
C GLU A 72 5.69 -1.44 3.66
N VAL A 73 4.81 -0.65 3.05
CA VAL A 73 3.67 -0.11 3.76
C VAL A 73 2.75 -1.23 4.23
N LEU A 74 2.50 -2.21 3.37
CA LEU A 74 1.66 -3.34 3.74
C LEU A 74 2.26 -4.13 4.88
N GLU A 75 3.57 -4.36 4.83
CA GLU A 75 4.24 -5.09 5.89
C GLU A 75 4.15 -4.35 7.23
N GLU A 76 4.31 -3.04 7.20
CA GLU A 76 4.20 -2.26 8.42
C GLU A 76 2.78 -2.29 8.98
N CYS A 77 1.78 -2.25 8.10
CA CYS A 77 0.39 -2.35 8.56
C CYS A 77 0.12 -3.68 9.22
N ILE A 78 0.62 -4.75 8.63
CA ILE A 78 0.42 -6.09 9.18
C ILE A 78 1.12 -6.22 10.53
N ASP A 79 2.32 -5.67 10.63
CA ASP A 79 3.03 -5.68 11.91
C ASP A 79 2.26 -4.94 12.99
N MET A 80 1.68 -3.80 12.64
CA MET A 80 0.92 -3.05 13.61
C MET A 80 -0.31 -3.80 14.08
N LEU A 81 -0.97 -4.52 13.18
CA LEU A 81 -2.11 -5.34 13.56
C LEU A 81 -1.67 -6.46 14.49
N GLY A 82 -0.48 -7.00 14.26
CA GLY A 82 0.06 -8.02 15.14
C GLY A 82 0.30 -7.50 16.56
N PHE A 83 0.73 -6.24 16.67
CA PHE A 83 0.92 -5.64 17.97
C PHE A 83 -0.43 -5.39 18.67
N LYS A 84 -1.43 -5.00 17.88
CA LYS A 84 -2.74 -4.68 18.44
C LYS A 84 -3.51 -5.91 18.83
N ALA A 85 -3.33 -7.00 18.12
CA ALA A 85 -4.07 -8.22 18.38
C ALA A 85 -3.43 -9.01 19.50
N PRO A 86 -4.23 -9.68 20.31
CA PRO A 86 -3.67 -10.55 21.35
C PRO A 86 -2.87 -11.67 20.71
N GLU A 87 -1.81 -12.01 21.34
CA GLU A 87 -0.99 -13.10 20.88
C GLU A 87 -1.71 -14.41 21.04
N ARG A 88 -1.69 -15.25 20.00
CA ARG A 88 -2.36 -16.47 20.13
C ARG A 88 -1.53 -17.51 19.64
N MET A 89 -1.16 -18.38 20.34
CA MET A 89 -0.27 -19.44 19.88
C MET A 89 -0.94 -20.75 19.96
#